data_e9d9ee94498a565dfe20c5a12e40ab5d
#
_entry.id   e9d9ee94498a565dfe20c5a12e40ab5d
#
_cell.length_a   1.000
_cell.length_b   1.000
_cell.length_c   1.000
_cell.angle_alpha   90.00
_cell.angle_beta   90.00
_cell.angle_gamma   90.00
#
_symmetry.space_group_name_H-M   'P 1'
#
loop_
_entity.id
_entity.type
_entity.pdbx_description
1 polymer ?
#
loop_
_entity_poly.entity_id
_entity_poly.type
_entity_poly.pdbx_seq_one_letter_code
_entity_poly.pdbx_strand_id
1 'polypeptide(L)'
;MYKKLLSSILALAMILSLCACGASVEEPEKPEATEEPIVTADPMEQLFADAEAGDAEALRELADKYHNGEELKDEPDEARKWYEKAGDAGYAVAYLWLGDSYYYGEGENRDYEKAFEYYSKGADAGNTDSMLMLGTLHSTGRGVGQDYTKATEWYWKAADAGNSLGLRYLVNYYIYGWGVDKDLGKALELLDRYSESGNDDVSGLYGNYYYTLKDYDKAAEYYTTAADSGDAAAMRQLGQIYKQKNDYKTSLEWYEKSAEAGDPDGAREAGEYNLYGFTGEVDYEKAYDYFIKAAELYKEKNYSRSLYPLVLRHLGDMYSQGQGVETDPEKAAEYYALADEAEAAQG
;
A
#
# COMPACT_ATOMS: atom_id res chain seq x y z
N MET A 1 -23.41 -20.54 0.46
CA MET A 1 -23.99 -21.68 -0.30
C MET A 1 -23.51 -23.03 0.24
N TYR A 2 -22.35 -23.16 0.85
CA TYR A 2 -21.75 -24.43 1.33
C TYR A 2 -22.40 -25.06 2.57
N LYS A 3 -23.07 -24.32 3.43
CA LYS A 3 -23.76 -24.89 4.63
C LYS A 3 -24.97 -25.79 4.34
N LYS A 4 -25.42 -25.90 3.09
CA LYS A 4 -26.56 -26.77 2.70
C LYS A 4 -26.15 -28.12 2.11
N LEU A 5 -24.88 -28.36 1.79
CA LEU A 5 -24.41 -29.64 1.19
C LEU A 5 -23.93 -30.65 2.25
N LEU A 6 -23.60 -30.26 3.46
CA LEU A 6 -23.13 -31.18 4.50
C LEU A 6 -24.23 -32.05 5.16
N SER A 7 -25.51 -31.80 4.87
CA SER A 7 -26.64 -32.57 5.46
C SER A 7 -27.08 -33.78 4.67
N SER A 8 -26.53 -34.03 3.47
CA SER A 8 -27.00 -35.05 2.56
C SER A 8 -26.17 -36.37 2.53
N ILE A 9 -25.02 -36.40 3.19
CA ILE A 9 -24.07 -37.53 3.10
C ILE A 9 -24.24 -38.52 4.26
N LEU A 10 -25.05 -38.24 5.29
CA LEU A 10 -25.23 -39.13 6.44
C LEU A 10 -26.40 -40.11 6.35
N ALA A 11 -27.06 -40.26 5.21
CA ALA A 11 -28.32 -41.02 5.09
C ALA A 11 -28.24 -42.33 4.25
N LEU A 12 -27.05 -42.80 3.84
CA LEU A 12 -26.97 -43.99 2.94
C LEU A 12 -26.16 -45.17 3.49
N ALA A 13 -26.08 -45.36 4.79
CA ALA A 13 -25.34 -46.48 5.38
C ALA A 13 -26.19 -47.35 6.33
N MET A 14 -27.43 -47.67 5.98
CA MET A 14 -28.20 -48.72 6.66
C MET A 14 -29.32 -49.22 5.71
N ILE A 15 -29.10 -50.32 4.99
CA ILE A 15 -30.05 -51.37 4.60
C ILE A 15 -29.28 -52.42 3.79
N LEU A 16 -28.84 -53.48 4.46
CA LEU A 16 -28.65 -54.79 3.82
C LEU A 16 -28.53 -55.85 4.93
N SER A 17 -29.66 -56.42 5.28
CA SER A 17 -29.72 -57.76 5.90
C SER A 17 -31.10 -58.34 5.69
N LEU A 18 -31.12 -59.65 5.32
CA LEU A 18 -32.21 -60.61 5.21
C LEU A 18 -32.88 -60.75 3.82
N CYS A 19 -32.75 -61.86 3.11
CA CYS A 19 -33.23 -63.20 3.39
C CYS A 19 -32.84 -64.15 2.25
N ALA A 20 -32.44 -65.36 2.62
CA ALA A 20 -32.22 -66.48 1.74
C ALA A 20 -33.54 -67.23 1.44
N CYS A 21 -33.75 -67.78 0.23
CA CYS A 21 -34.16 -69.11 -0.05
C CYS A 21 -34.46 -69.34 -1.51
N GLY A 22 -33.78 -70.28 -2.12
CA GLY A 22 -34.44 -71.30 -3.00
C GLY A 22 -34.41 -71.20 -4.51
N ALA A 23 -33.49 -71.93 -5.10
CA ALA A 23 -33.66 -72.85 -6.26
C ALA A 23 -33.60 -72.38 -7.72
N SER A 24 -32.72 -73.06 -8.36
CA SER A 24 -32.58 -73.58 -9.75
C SER A 24 -31.66 -72.82 -10.71
N VAL A 25 -30.76 -73.60 -11.22
CA VAL A 25 -29.63 -73.40 -12.13
C VAL A 25 -30.01 -72.86 -13.46
N GLU A 26 -29.51 -71.71 -13.83
CA GLU A 26 -29.15 -71.36 -15.22
C GLU A 26 -27.86 -70.56 -15.09
N GLU A 27 -26.83 -70.89 -15.86
CA GLU A 27 -25.56 -70.13 -15.88
C GLU A 27 -25.85 -68.65 -16.26
N PRO A 28 -25.55 -67.71 -15.44
CA PRO A 28 -25.65 -66.31 -15.86
C PRO A 28 -24.37 -65.91 -16.56
N GLU A 29 -24.53 -65.29 -17.71
CA GLU A 29 -23.57 -64.44 -18.36
C GLU A 29 -22.86 -63.55 -17.31
N LYS A 30 -21.51 -63.51 -17.43
CA LYS A 30 -20.63 -62.69 -16.65
C LYS A 30 -21.12 -61.24 -16.69
N PRO A 31 -21.52 -60.60 -15.58
CA PRO A 31 -21.89 -59.22 -15.64
C PRO A 31 -20.66 -58.43 -16.03
N GLU A 32 -20.76 -57.63 -17.11
CA GLU A 32 -19.86 -56.50 -17.35
C GLU A 32 -19.82 -55.71 -16.06
N ALA A 33 -18.63 -55.61 -15.47
CA ALA A 33 -18.40 -54.71 -14.39
C ALA A 33 -18.65 -53.28 -14.90
N THR A 34 -19.82 -52.75 -14.61
CA THR A 34 -20.04 -51.32 -14.70
C THR A 34 -19.09 -50.71 -13.69
N GLU A 35 -17.92 -50.22 -14.14
CA GLU A 35 -17.11 -49.32 -13.37
C GLU A 35 -18.01 -48.13 -13.04
N GLU A 36 -18.44 -48.04 -11.77
CA GLU A 36 -19.02 -46.80 -11.27
C GLU A 36 -18.02 -45.69 -11.58
N PRO A 37 -18.45 -44.55 -12.15
CA PRO A 37 -17.51 -43.44 -12.36
C PRO A 37 -16.90 -43.12 -11.03
N ILE A 38 -15.58 -43.20 -10.95
CA ILE A 38 -14.81 -42.68 -9.82
C ILE A 38 -15.16 -41.19 -9.80
N VAL A 39 -16.04 -40.79 -8.88
CA VAL A 39 -16.33 -39.38 -8.60
C VAL A 39 -15.03 -38.86 -7.93
N THR A 40 -14.14 -38.34 -8.76
CA THR A 40 -13.01 -37.60 -8.24
C THR A 40 -13.60 -36.38 -7.54
N ALA A 41 -13.32 -36.24 -6.26
CA ALA A 41 -13.70 -35.04 -5.51
C ALA A 41 -13.25 -33.78 -6.29
N ASP A 42 -14.06 -32.73 -6.24
CA ASP A 42 -13.70 -31.45 -6.83
C ASP A 42 -12.30 -31.07 -6.27
N PRO A 43 -11.31 -30.76 -7.11
CA PRO A 43 -9.97 -30.40 -6.65
C PRO A 43 -9.97 -29.32 -5.57
N MET A 44 -10.92 -28.38 -5.63
CA MET A 44 -11.07 -27.34 -4.59
C MET A 44 -11.62 -27.91 -3.28
N GLU A 45 -12.62 -28.82 -3.34
CA GLU A 45 -13.11 -29.47 -2.12
C GLU A 45 -12.01 -30.29 -1.43
N GLN A 46 -11.17 -30.98 -2.21
CA GLN A 46 -10.03 -31.70 -1.67
C GLN A 46 -9.00 -30.76 -1.06
N LEU A 47 -8.66 -29.65 -1.71
CA LEU A 47 -7.74 -28.64 -1.21
C LEU A 47 -8.21 -28.07 0.15
N PHE A 48 -9.51 -27.73 0.26
CA PHE A 48 -10.07 -27.28 1.53
C PHE A 48 -10.01 -28.36 2.61
N ALA A 49 -10.28 -29.62 2.27
CA ALA A 49 -10.24 -30.72 3.22
C ALA A 49 -8.81 -30.97 3.74
N ASP A 50 -7.81 -30.92 2.86
CA ASP A 50 -6.41 -31.11 3.21
C ASP A 50 -5.90 -29.92 4.05
N ALA A 51 -6.27 -28.70 3.71
CA ALA A 51 -5.96 -27.50 4.49
C ALA A 51 -6.64 -27.52 5.88
N GLU A 52 -7.89 -27.97 5.98
CA GLU A 52 -8.57 -28.17 7.27
C GLU A 52 -7.90 -29.27 8.11
N ALA A 53 -7.32 -30.29 7.48
CA ALA A 53 -6.52 -31.31 8.16
C ALA A 53 -5.13 -30.82 8.61
N GLY A 54 -4.74 -29.59 8.21
CA GLY A 54 -3.47 -28.97 8.59
C GLY A 54 -2.31 -29.32 7.66
N ASP A 55 -2.60 -29.79 6.43
CA ASP A 55 -1.55 -30.01 5.44
C ASP A 55 -0.91 -28.67 5.04
N ALA A 56 0.40 -28.54 5.23
CA ALA A 56 1.11 -27.28 5.05
C ALA A 56 1.14 -26.81 3.59
N GLU A 57 1.20 -27.74 2.62
CA GLU A 57 1.19 -27.39 1.20
C GLU A 57 -0.20 -26.92 0.77
N ALA A 58 -1.25 -27.62 1.24
CA ALA A 58 -2.63 -27.21 0.99
C ALA A 58 -2.97 -25.86 1.61
N LEU A 59 -2.48 -25.58 2.83
CA LEU A 59 -2.62 -24.27 3.49
C LEU A 59 -1.95 -23.17 2.69
N ARG A 60 -0.73 -23.42 2.21
CA ARG A 60 -0.01 -22.49 1.34
C ARG A 60 -0.75 -22.23 0.03
N GLU A 61 -1.14 -23.30 -0.69
CA GLU A 61 -1.85 -23.18 -1.97
C GLU A 61 -3.16 -22.40 -1.80
N LEU A 62 -3.90 -22.67 -0.73
CA LEU A 62 -5.15 -21.98 -0.45
C LEU A 62 -4.91 -20.49 -0.12
N ALA A 63 -3.89 -20.18 0.65
CA ALA A 63 -3.48 -18.79 0.93
C ALA A 63 -3.07 -18.05 -0.35
N ASP A 64 -2.30 -18.69 -1.24
CA ASP A 64 -1.91 -18.14 -2.54
C ASP A 64 -3.14 -17.85 -3.42
N LYS A 65 -4.13 -18.75 -3.46
CA LYS A 65 -5.37 -18.57 -4.22
C LYS A 65 -6.21 -17.39 -3.72
N TYR A 66 -6.31 -17.21 -2.40
CA TYR A 66 -6.98 -16.04 -1.82
C TYR A 66 -6.21 -14.75 -2.12
N HIS A 67 -4.89 -14.77 -2.03
CA HIS A 67 -4.06 -13.59 -2.29
C HIS A 67 -4.13 -13.15 -3.76
N ASN A 68 -4.06 -14.10 -4.68
CA ASN A 68 -4.10 -13.83 -6.12
C ASN A 68 -5.52 -13.49 -6.63
N GLY A 69 -6.55 -13.68 -5.82
CA GLY A 69 -7.93 -13.42 -6.19
C GLY A 69 -8.48 -14.41 -7.22
N GLU A 70 -7.89 -15.60 -7.31
CA GLU A 70 -8.36 -16.69 -8.15
C GLU A 70 -9.52 -17.40 -7.46
N GLU A 71 -10.73 -17.33 -8.02
CA GLU A 71 -11.95 -18.04 -7.57
C GLU A 71 -12.49 -17.65 -6.16
N LEU A 72 -11.71 -16.99 -5.29
CA LEU A 72 -12.02 -16.77 -3.87
C LEU A 72 -12.01 -15.29 -3.46
N LYS A 73 -12.16 -14.37 -4.41
CA LYS A 73 -11.90 -12.93 -4.26
C LYS A 73 -12.80 -12.18 -3.27
N ASP A 74 -13.97 -12.70 -2.95
CA ASP A 74 -15.01 -11.92 -2.26
C ASP A 74 -15.22 -12.30 -0.78
N GLU A 75 -14.29 -13.00 -0.14
CA GLU A 75 -14.41 -13.45 1.24
C GLU A 75 -13.20 -13.04 2.11
N PRO A 76 -13.02 -11.74 2.45
CA PRO A 76 -11.84 -11.26 3.17
C PRO A 76 -11.66 -11.89 4.56
N ASP A 77 -12.73 -12.27 5.23
CA ASP A 77 -12.65 -12.91 6.55
C ASP A 77 -12.17 -14.36 6.46
N GLU A 78 -12.59 -15.09 5.42
CA GLU A 78 -12.06 -16.43 5.16
C GLU A 78 -10.61 -16.37 4.71
N ALA A 79 -10.22 -15.40 3.88
CA ALA A 79 -8.82 -15.18 3.49
C ALA A 79 -7.92 -14.99 4.71
N ARG A 80 -8.32 -14.13 5.66
CA ARG A 80 -7.55 -13.91 6.91
C ARG A 80 -7.36 -15.19 7.71
N LYS A 81 -8.40 -16.00 7.83
CA LYS A 81 -8.34 -17.29 8.53
C LYS A 81 -7.31 -18.24 7.89
N TRP A 82 -7.28 -18.28 6.55
CA TRP A 82 -6.34 -19.15 5.83
C TRP A 82 -4.92 -18.61 5.85
N TYR A 83 -4.73 -17.29 5.78
CA TYR A 83 -3.42 -16.66 5.97
C TYR A 83 -2.86 -16.95 7.37
N GLU A 84 -3.68 -16.87 8.42
CA GLU A 84 -3.24 -17.17 9.77
C GLU A 84 -2.80 -18.64 9.91
N LYS A 85 -3.62 -19.59 9.45
CA LYS A 85 -3.28 -21.01 9.48
C LYS A 85 -2.01 -21.32 8.67
N ALA A 86 -1.85 -20.72 7.48
CA ALA A 86 -0.67 -20.91 6.65
C ALA A 86 0.59 -20.32 7.31
N GLY A 87 0.48 -19.15 7.93
CA GLY A 87 1.55 -18.55 8.71
C GLY A 87 1.97 -19.41 9.89
N ASP A 88 1.01 -19.93 10.65
CA ASP A 88 1.25 -20.85 11.79
C ASP A 88 1.90 -22.18 11.33
N ALA A 89 1.61 -22.62 10.10
CA ALA A 89 2.25 -23.77 9.46
C ALA A 89 3.65 -23.47 8.88
N GLY A 90 4.16 -22.23 9.02
CA GLY A 90 5.51 -21.83 8.60
C GLY A 90 5.59 -21.06 7.29
N TYR A 91 4.47 -20.74 6.63
CA TYR A 91 4.45 -19.91 5.43
C TYR A 91 4.50 -18.42 5.79
N ALA A 92 5.70 -17.92 6.08
CA ALA A 92 5.93 -16.60 6.67
C ALA A 92 5.29 -15.43 5.89
N VAL A 93 5.18 -15.52 4.55
CA VAL A 93 4.57 -14.47 3.72
C VAL A 93 3.06 -14.33 3.99
N ALA A 94 2.39 -15.38 4.46
CA ALA A 94 0.98 -15.31 4.80
C ALA A 94 0.71 -14.35 5.97
N TYR A 95 1.65 -14.21 6.90
CA TYR A 95 1.56 -13.19 7.94
C TYR A 95 1.70 -11.76 7.39
N LEU A 96 2.53 -11.55 6.33
CA LEU A 96 2.57 -10.28 5.62
C LEU A 96 1.19 -9.96 5.04
N TRP A 97 0.57 -10.88 4.28
CA TRP A 97 -0.74 -10.66 3.67
C TRP A 97 -1.85 -10.43 4.70
N LEU A 98 -1.76 -11.13 5.82
CA LEU A 98 -2.69 -10.92 6.94
C LEU A 98 -2.49 -9.52 7.56
N GLY A 99 -1.25 -9.09 7.75
CA GLY A 99 -0.91 -7.74 8.18
C GLY A 99 -1.41 -6.68 7.18
N ASP A 100 -1.21 -6.90 5.89
CA ASP A 100 -1.68 -6.03 4.81
C ASP A 100 -3.21 -5.90 4.80
N SER A 101 -3.94 -6.99 5.05
CA SER A 101 -5.40 -6.99 5.11
C SER A 101 -5.95 -6.07 6.21
N TYR A 102 -5.21 -5.91 7.32
CA TYR A 102 -5.55 -4.98 8.39
C TYR A 102 -4.99 -3.57 8.14
N TYR A 103 -3.81 -3.45 7.52
CA TYR A 103 -3.18 -2.16 7.24
C TYR A 103 -3.94 -1.36 6.18
N TYR A 104 -4.34 -2.04 5.08
CA TYR A 104 -5.05 -1.44 3.93
C TYR A 104 -6.57 -1.63 4.00
N GLY A 105 -7.10 -2.29 5.02
CA GLY A 105 -8.53 -2.52 5.19
C GLY A 105 -9.35 -1.23 5.13
N GLU A 106 -10.58 -1.30 4.60
CA GLU A 106 -11.49 -0.15 4.53
C GLU A 106 -12.34 -0.03 5.79
N GLY A 107 -12.56 1.20 6.26
CA GLY A 107 -13.43 1.50 7.38
C GLY A 107 -13.03 0.75 8.67
N GLU A 108 -13.96 0.03 9.26
CA GLU A 108 -13.79 -0.76 10.50
C GLU A 108 -12.83 -1.96 10.32
N ASN A 109 -12.54 -2.35 9.08
CA ASN A 109 -11.57 -3.42 8.80
C ASN A 109 -10.12 -2.95 8.90
N ARG A 110 -9.85 -1.65 8.95
CA ARG A 110 -8.50 -1.10 9.14
C ARG A 110 -8.12 -1.13 10.61
N ASP A 111 -7.07 -1.87 10.94
CA ASP A 111 -6.60 -2.06 12.32
C ASP A 111 -5.06 -2.12 12.31
N TYR A 112 -4.45 -0.97 12.55
CA TYR A 112 -2.98 -0.87 12.54
C TYR A 112 -2.30 -1.61 13.71
N GLU A 113 -3.00 -1.84 14.83
CA GLU A 113 -2.46 -2.62 15.96
C GLU A 113 -2.38 -4.09 15.59
N LYS A 114 -3.43 -4.64 14.95
CA LYS A 114 -3.39 -5.99 14.41
C LYS A 114 -2.39 -6.13 13.27
N ALA A 115 -2.30 -5.13 12.37
CA ALA A 115 -1.28 -5.14 11.33
C ALA A 115 0.13 -5.23 11.94
N PHE A 116 0.42 -4.46 13.00
CA PHE A 116 1.69 -4.54 13.72
C PHE A 116 1.93 -5.94 14.33
N GLU A 117 0.91 -6.54 14.93
CA GLU A 117 1.02 -7.91 15.50
C GLU A 117 1.42 -8.92 14.41
N TYR A 118 0.70 -8.94 13.27
CA TYR A 118 0.97 -9.91 12.21
C TYR A 118 2.26 -9.64 11.45
N TYR A 119 2.62 -8.39 11.20
CA TYR A 119 3.95 -8.07 10.67
C TYR A 119 5.06 -8.49 11.64
N SER A 120 4.84 -8.41 12.96
CA SER A 120 5.82 -8.91 13.93
C SER A 120 6.01 -10.42 13.82
N LYS A 121 4.91 -11.20 13.73
CA LYS A 121 4.98 -12.65 13.48
C LYS A 121 5.71 -12.95 12.15
N GLY A 122 5.42 -12.21 11.09
CA GLY A 122 6.08 -12.37 9.79
C GLY A 122 7.58 -12.07 9.86
N ALA A 123 7.97 -11.00 10.54
CA ALA A 123 9.37 -10.63 10.73
C ALA A 123 10.14 -11.67 11.59
N ASP A 124 9.51 -12.20 12.64
CA ASP A 124 10.07 -13.27 13.48
C ASP A 124 10.24 -14.57 12.67
N ALA A 125 9.36 -14.82 11.71
CA ALA A 125 9.47 -15.92 10.74
C ALA A 125 10.43 -15.63 9.58
N GLY A 126 11.13 -14.47 9.57
CA GLY A 126 12.15 -14.11 8.59
C GLY A 126 11.62 -13.41 7.33
N ASN A 127 10.35 -13.03 7.27
CA ASN A 127 9.82 -12.28 6.14
C ASN A 127 10.35 -10.83 6.14
N THR A 128 11.11 -10.47 5.12
CA THR A 128 11.81 -9.18 5.04
C THR A 128 10.88 -8.00 4.74
N ASP A 129 9.77 -8.23 4.06
CA ASP A 129 8.77 -7.20 3.79
C ASP A 129 7.98 -6.87 5.04
N SER A 130 7.69 -7.86 5.89
CA SER A 130 7.15 -7.61 7.24
C SER A 130 8.08 -6.74 8.09
N MET A 131 9.41 -6.95 8.00
CA MET A 131 10.38 -6.07 8.67
C MET A 131 10.30 -4.63 8.16
N LEU A 132 10.16 -4.42 6.83
CA LEU A 132 9.95 -3.09 6.24
C LEU A 132 8.66 -2.45 6.75
N MET A 133 7.57 -3.21 6.82
CA MET A 133 6.28 -2.71 7.30
C MET A 133 6.34 -2.32 8.78
N LEU A 134 7.07 -3.06 9.62
CA LEU A 134 7.31 -2.65 11.01
C LEU A 134 8.09 -1.32 11.09
N GLY A 135 9.11 -1.15 10.25
CA GLY A 135 9.81 0.12 10.11
C GLY A 135 8.85 1.26 9.73
N THR A 136 7.95 1.02 8.79
CA THR A 136 6.94 1.97 8.34
C THR A 136 5.94 2.31 9.46
N LEU A 137 5.45 1.32 10.21
CA LEU A 137 4.54 1.56 11.34
C LEU A 137 5.20 2.41 12.42
N HIS A 138 6.45 2.13 12.79
CA HIS A 138 7.20 2.95 13.73
C HIS A 138 7.49 4.36 13.20
N SER A 139 7.78 4.51 11.90
CA SER A 139 8.04 5.82 11.31
C SER A 139 6.81 6.71 11.23
N THR A 140 5.63 6.11 11.05
CA THR A 140 4.36 6.85 10.89
C THR A 140 3.57 6.96 12.19
N GLY A 141 3.89 6.14 13.20
CA GLY A 141 3.14 6.08 14.45
C GLY A 141 1.78 5.38 14.31
N ARG A 142 1.60 4.53 13.31
CA ARG A 142 0.35 3.79 13.08
C ARG A 142 0.36 2.47 13.86
N GLY A 143 -0.63 2.26 14.72
CA GLY A 143 -0.74 1.07 15.57
C GLY A 143 0.31 0.96 16.67
N VAL A 144 1.33 1.84 16.65
CA VAL A 144 2.38 1.97 17.67
C VAL A 144 2.79 3.42 17.82
N GLY A 145 3.46 3.77 18.92
CA GLY A 145 4.04 5.09 19.07
C GLY A 145 5.08 5.39 17.98
N GLN A 146 5.08 6.60 17.42
CA GLN A 146 6.08 7.01 16.44
C GLN A 146 7.50 6.96 17.06
N ASP A 147 8.40 6.24 16.40
CA ASP A 147 9.78 6.05 16.86
C ASP A 147 10.70 5.81 15.65
N TYR A 148 11.38 6.86 15.21
CA TYR A 148 12.30 6.78 14.07
C TYR A 148 13.54 5.92 14.35
N THR A 149 13.95 5.79 15.62
CA THR A 149 15.08 4.94 15.99
C THR A 149 14.71 3.48 15.78
N LYS A 150 13.53 3.05 16.26
CA LYS A 150 13.03 1.70 15.99
C LYS A 150 12.76 1.45 14.50
N ALA A 151 12.27 2.46 13.78
CA ALA A 151 12.11 2.35 12.33
C ALA A 151 13.46 2.06 11.65
N THR A 152 14.53 2.77 12.05
CA THR A 152 15.88 2.54 11.53
C THR A 152 16.38 1.13 11.85
N GLU A 153 16.15 0.62 13.06
CA GLU A 153 16.52 -0.75 13.44
C GLU A 153 15.83 -1.80 12.55
N TRP A 154 14.55 -1.61 12.26
CA TRP A 154 13.81 -2.52 11.40
C TRP A 154 14.24 -2.44 9.93
N TYR A 155 14.53 -1.25 9.41
CA TYR A 155 15.06 -1.10 8.05
C TYR A 155 16.46 -1.72 7.90
N TRP A 156 17.30 -1.65 8.95
CA TRP A 156 18.57 -2.37 8.97
C TRP A 156 18.39 -3.88 8.97
N LYS A 157 17.46 -4.41 9.78
CA LYS A 157 17.15 -5.85 9.78
C LYS A 157 16.69 -6.32 8.40
N ALA A 158 15.83 -5.57 7.72
CA ALA A 158 15.38 -5.87 6.37
C ALA A 158 16.55 -5.86 5.37
N ALA A 159 17.41 -4.81 5.42
CA ALA A 159 18.56 -4.67 4.54
C ALA A 159 19.59 -5.80 4.74
N ASP A 160 19.89 -6.16 5.99
CA ASP A 160 20.82 -7.22 6.33
C ASP A 160 20.27 -8.62 5.95
N ALA A 161 18.95 -8.77 5.92
CA ALA A 161 18.26 -9.96 5.42
C ALA A 161 18.11 -9.98 3.88
N GLY A 162 18.69 -9.01 3.16
CA GLY A 162 18.74 -8.97 1.70
C GLY A 162 17.62 -8.17 1.02
N ASN A 163 16.78 -7.47 1.78
CA ASN A 163 15.76 -6.59 1.21
C ASN A 163 16.35 -5.21 0.90
N SER A 164 16.59 -4.93 -0.38
CA SER A 164 17.21 -3.68 -0.83
C SER A 164 16.38 -2.43 -0.50
N LEU A 165 15.06 -2.54 -0.36
CA LEU A 165 14.23 -1.41 0.06
C LEU A 165 14.57 -0.92 1.46
N GLY A 166 15.10 -1.79 2.34
CA GLY A 166 15.68 -1.37 3.62
C GLY A 166 16.79 -0.33 3.43
N LEU A 167 17.68 -0.53 2.45
CA LEU A 167 18.73 0.44 2.12
C LEU A 167 18.14 1.77 1.64
N ARG A 168 17.12 1.71 0.79
CA ARG A 168 16.42 2.90 0.27
C ARG A 168 15.86 3.79 1.38
N TYR A 169 15.20 3.19 2.38
CA TYR A 169 14.70 3.94 3.54
C TYR A 169 15.86 4.51 4.37
N LEU A 170 16.90 3.72 4.65
CA LEU A 170 18.06 4.14 5.43
C LEU A 170 18.81 5.31 4.78
N VAL A 171 18.93 5.37 3.45
CA VAL A 171 19.52 6.51 2.73
C VAL A 171 18.87 7.81 3.19
N ASN A 172 17.54 7.92 3.15
CA ASN A 172 16.83 9.11 3.58
C ASN A 172 17.00 9.38 5.08
N TYR A 173 17.00 8.33 5.91
CA TYR A 173 17.19 8.46 7.35
C TYR A 173 18.54 9.09 7.71
N TYR A 174 19.61 8.70 7.03
CA TYR A 174 20.94 9.32 7.22
C TYR A 174 21.07 10.68 6.53
N ILE A 175 20.37 10.95 5.43
CA ILE A 175 20.32 12.27 4.80
C ILE A 175 19.67 13.31 5.74
N TYR A 176 18.56 12.94 6.38
CA TYR A 176 17.75 13.88 7.16
C TYR A 176 17.99 13.81 8.68
N GLY A 177 18.62 12.74 9.17
CA GLY A 177 18.84 12.52 10.60
C GLY A 177 17.59 12.02 11.33
N TRP A 178 16.79 11.16 10.71
CA TRP A 178 15.60 10.59 11.33
C TRP A 178 15.96 9.36 12.16
N GLY A 179 15.87 9.45 13.50
CA GLY A 179 16.19 8.35 14.41
C GLY A 179 17.68 7.96 14.49
N VAL A 180 18.51 8.64 13.71
CA VAL A 180 19.98 8.51 13.68
C VAL A 180 20.60 9.88 13.49
N ASP A 181 21.87 10.02 13.83
CA ASP A 181 22.60 11.23 13.49
C ASP A 181 22.71 11.37 11.97
N LYS A 182 22.54 12.61 11.48
CA LYS A 182 22.73 12.92 10.07
C LYS A 182 24.15 12.58 9.64
N ASP A 183 24.29 11.68 8.65
CA ASP A 183 25.57 11.25 8.10
C ASP A 183 25.47 11.06 6.58
N LEU A 184 25.94 12.07 5.84
CA LEU A 184 25.92 12.05 4.38
C LEU A 184 26.94 11.06 3.79
N GLY A 185 28.03 10.74 4.51
CA GLY A 185 28.96 9.71 4.08
C GLY A 185 28.33 8.33 4.11
N LYS A 186 27.62 8.02 5.21
CA LYS A 186 26.86 6.77 5.35
C LYS A 186 25.69 6.70 4.38
N ALA A 187 24.99 7.81 4.15
CA ALA A 187 23.91 7.88 3.17
C ALA A 187 24.44 7.54 1.75
N LEU A 188 25.60 8.07 1.35
CA LEU A 188 26.19 7.76 0.04
C LEU A 188 26.59 6.29 -0.08
N GLU A 189 27.24 5.73 0.95
CA GLU A 189 27.59 4.29 0.98
C GLU A 189 26.35 3.40 0.79
N LEU A 190 25.24 3.73 1.48
CA LEU A 190 23.99 2.98 1.38
C LEU A 190 23.34 3.15 0.00
N LEU A 191 23.42 4.34 -0.57
CA LEU A 191 22.88 4.65 -1.88
C LEU A 191 23.64 3.89 -2.98
N ASP A 192 24.97 3.81 -2.87
CA ASP A 192 25.80 3.01 -3.79
C ASP A 192 25.44 1.52 -3.68
N ARG A 193 25.31 0.98 -2.48
CA ARG A 193 24.86 -0.40 -2.25
C ARG A 193 23.45 -0.67 -2.82
N TYR A 194 22.54 0.29 -2.67
CA TYR A 194 21.19 0.19 -3.22
C TYR A 194 21.21 0.18 -4.75
N SER A 195 22.02 1.04 -5.35
CA SER A 195 22.24 1.08 -6.81
C SER A 195 22.81 -0.24 -7.34
N GLU A 196 23.82 -0.81 -6.66
CA GLU A 196 24.44 -2.09 -7.03
C GLU A 196 23.47 -3.28 -6.95
N SER A 197 22.38 -3.16 -6.18
CA SER A 197 21.34 -4.19 -6.08
C SER A 197 20.40 -4.25 -7.30
N GLY A 198 20.68 -3.46 -8.37
CA GLY A 198 19.91 -3.50 -9.62
C GLY A 198 18.59 -2.75 -9.57
N ASN A 199 18.45 -1.77 -8.68
CA ASN A 199 17.25 -0.94 -8.59
C ASN A 199 17.37 0.24 -9.57
N ASP A 200 16.31 0.50 -10.34
CA ASP A 200 16.27 1.55 -11.36
C ASP A 200 15.84 2.92 -10.80
N ASP A 201 15.28 2.97 -9.58
CA ASP A 201 14.74 4.18 -8.95
C ASP A 201 15.72 4.98 -8.09
N VAL A 202 17.02 4.82 -8.35
CA VAL A 202 18.10 5.47 -7.57
C VAL A 202 18.22 6.97 -7.82
N SER A 203 17.78 7.45 -8.98
CA SER A 203 18.01 8.84 -9.40
C SER A 203 17.36 9.85 -8.46
N GLY A 204 16.13 9.60 -7.98
CA GLY A 204 15.47 10.44 -6.99
C GLY A 204 16.26 10.54 -5.67
N LEU A 205 16.89 9.44 -5.24
CA LEU A 205 17.69 9.41 -4.01
C LEU A 205 19.01 10.19 -4.17
N TYR A 206 19.70 10.06 -5.31
CA TYR A 206 20.87 10.91 -5.60
C TYR A 206 20.46 12.40 -5.66
N GLY A 207 19.29 12.70 -6.24
CA GLY A 207 18.72 14.03 -6.22
C GLY A 207 18.58 14.58 -4.80
N ASN A 208 17.97 13.81 -3.88
CA ASN A 208 17.82 14.17 -2.45
C ASN A 208 19.19 14.39 -1.78
N TYR A 209 20.15 13.53 -2.07
CA TYR A 209 21.51 13.63 -1.52
C TYR A 209 22.20 14.94 -1.95
N TYR A 210 22.23 15.24 -3.25
CA TYR A 210 22.85 16.46 -3.77
C TYR A 210 22.07 17.73 -3.38
N TYR A 211 20.74 17.66 -3.30
CA TYR A 211 19.92 18.76 -2.77
C TYR A 211 20.32 19.11 -1.34
N THR A 212 20.56 18.10 -0.51
CA THR A 212 20.98 18.31 0.88
C THR A 212 22.40 18.90 0.98
N LEU A 213 23.27 18.58 0.04
CA LEU A 213 24.58 19.21 -0.12
C LEU A 213 24.51 20.63 -0.67
N LYS A 214 23.32 21.12 -1.09
CA LYS A 214 23.05 22.35 -1.80
C LYS A 214 23.71 22.44 -3.18
N ASP A 215 24.11 21.30 -3.74
CA ASP A 215 24.54 21.18 -5.13
C ASP A 215 23.29 21.04 -6.02
N TYR A 216 22.61 22.19 -6.20
CA TYR A 216 21.34 22.23 -6.91
C TYR A 216 21.45 21.88 -8.40
N ASP A 217 22.63 22.03 -8.98
CA ASP A 217 22.83 21.68 -10.39
C ASP A 217 22.85 20.15 -10.57
N LYS A 218 23.61 19.44 -9.74
CA LYS A 218 23.59 17.98 -9.74
C LYS A 218 22.24 17.41 -9.27
N ALA A 219 21.65 18.01 -8.26
CA ALA A 219 20.31 17.61 -7.79
C ALA A 219 19.29 17.69 -8.94
N ALA A 220 19.30 18.78 -9.73
CA ALA A 220 18.43 18.95 -10.87
C ALA A 220 18.69 17.91 -11.98
N GLU A 221 19.94 17.55 -12.25
CA GLU A 221 20.31 16.51 -13.22
C GLU A 221 19.68 15.16 -12.81
N TYR A 222 19.88 14.73 -11.57
CA TYR A 222 19.32 13.47 -11.08
C TYR A 222 17.79 13.48 -10.97
N TYR A 223 17.20 14.58 -10.49
CA TYR A 223 15.74 14.68 -10.46
C TYR A 223 15.12 14.73 -11.86
N THR A 224 15.83 15.27 -12.86
CA THR A 224 15.33 15.23 -14.25
C THR A 224 15.27 13.79 -14.74
N THR A 225 16.29 12.98 -14.47
CA THR A 225 16.29 11.54 -14.82
C THR A 225 15.12 10.81 -14.14
N ALA A 226 14.86 11.08 -12.86
CA ALA A 226 13.73 10.49 -12.14
C ALA A 226 12.37 11.00 -12.69
N ALA A 227 12.27 12.29 -12.98
CA ALA A 227 11.06 12.89 -13.57
C ALA A 227 10.74 12.33 -14.96
N ASP A 228 11.75 12.07 -15.79
CA ASP A 228 11.60 11.42 -17.11
C ASP A 228 11.05 9.99 -17.00
N SER A 229 11.26 9.34 -15.85
CA SER A 229 10.68 8.04 -15.50
C SER A 229 9.28 8.15 -14.83
N GLY A 230 8.74 9.37 -14.71
CA GLY A 230 7.41 9.60 -14.15
C GLY A 230 7.35 9.86 -12.63
N ASP A 231 8.50 10.06 -11.97
CA ASP A 231 8.54 10.38 -10.53
C ASP A 231 7.98 11.79 -10.26
N ALA A 232 6.73 11.84 -9.81
CA ALA A 232 6.03 13.08 -9.49
C ALA A 232 6.70 13.88 -8.35
N ALA A 233 7.31 13.20 -7.37
CA ALA A 233 8.03 13.86 -6.29
C ALA A 233 9.32 14.51 -6.81
N ALA A 234 10.04 13.87 -7.73
CA ALA A 234 11.21 14.46 -8.39
C ALA A 234 10.83 15.70 -9.20
N MET A 235 9.70 15.67 -9.92
CA MET A 235 9.17 16.85 -10.63
C MET A 235 8.91 18.01 -9.66
N ARG A 236 8.30 17.76 -8.51
CA ARG A 236 8.10 18.78 -7.46
C ARG A 236 9.43 19.32 -6.93
N GLN A 237 10.42 18.45 -6.73
CA GLN A 237 11.76 18.90 -6.27
C GLN A 237 12.46 19.78 -7.32
N LEU A 238 12.27 19.50 -8.62
CA LEU A 238 12.73 20.40 -9.69
C LEU A 238 12.07 21.77 -9.57
N GLY A 239 10.75 21.82 -9.39
CA GLY A 239 10.02 23.05 -9.13
C GLY A 239 10.63 23.82 -7.97
N GLN A 240 10.94 23.15 -6.86
CA GLN A 240 11.59 23.76 -5.68
C GLN A 240 13.00 24.29 -5.99
N ILE A 241 13.81 23.59 -6.79
CA ILE A 241 15.14 24.05 -7.20
C ILE A 241 15.04 25.31 -8.05
N TYR A 242 14.16 25.36 -9.03
CA TYR A 242 13.98 26.53 -9.88
C TYR A 242 13.40 27.72 -9.09
N LYS A 243 12.54 27.49 -8.11
CA LYS A 243 12.11 28.51 -7.13
C LYS A 243 13.29 29.13 -6.38
N GLN A 244 14.25 28.30 -5.92
CA GLN A 244 15.48 28.75 -5.26
C GLN A 244 16.37 29.58 -6.19
N LYS A 245 16.36 29.28 -7.49
CA LYS A 245 17.07 30.02 -8.53
C LYS A 245 16.33 31.31 -8.97
N ASN A 246 15.16 31.62 -8.41
CA ASN A 246 14.24 32.69 -8.79
C ASN A 246 13.71 32.55 -10.24
N ASP A 247 13.80 31.37 -10.85
CA ASP A 247 13.17 31.07 -12.12
C ASP A 247 11.76 30.52 -11.87
N TYR A 248 10.86 31.44 -11.54
CA TYR A 248 9.49 31.12 -11.16
C TYR A 248 8.68 30.53 -12.33
N LYS A 249 9.03 30.86 -13.56
CA LYS A 249 8.34 30.31 -14.73
C LYS A 249 8.64 28.83 -14.90
N THR A 250 9.90 28.44 -14.94
CA THR A 250 10.30 27.03 -15.00
C THR A 250 9.86 26.27 -13.75
N SER A 251 9.86 26.92 -12.58
CA SER A 251 9.35 26.35 -11.33
C SER A 251 7.88 25.96 -11.45
N LEU A 252 7.02 26.86 -11.97
CA LEU A 252 5.61 26.56 -12.20
C LEU A 252 5.43 25.39 -13.19
N GLU A 253 6.14 25.40 -14.31
CA GLU A 253 6.07 24.31 -15.30
C GLU A 253 6.34 22.93 -14.68
N TRP A 254 7.28 22.85 -13.74
CA TRP A 254 7.59 21.61 -13.03
C TRP A 254 6.53 21.24 -11.96
N TYR A 255 5.96 22.21 -11.25
CA TYR A 255 4.86 21.96 -10.33
C TYR A 255 3.60 21.48 -11.07
N GLU A 256 3.30 22.06 -12.23
CA GLU A 256 2.19 21.62 -13.09
C GLU A 256 2.38 20.17 -13.55
N LYS A 257 3.59 19.81 -14.03
CA LYS A 257 3.93 18.42 -14.38
C LYS A 257 3.78 17.48 -13.18
N SER A 258 4.24 17.89 -12.00
CA SER A 258 4.11 17.11 -10.77
C SER A 258 2.63 16.89 -10.41
N ALA A 259 1.80 17.93 -10.56
CA ALA A 259 0.35 17.84 -10.37
C ALA A 259 -0.31 16.89 -11.39
N GLU A 260 0.11 16.92 -12.66
CA GLU A 260 -0.37 16.01 -13.70
C GLU A 260 0.01 14.56 -13.42
N ALA A 261 1.19 14.35 -12.85
CA ALA A 261 1.67 13.03 -12.40
C ALA A 261 1.04 12.59 -11.06
N GLY A 262 0.09 13.36 -10.50
CA GLY A 262 -0.70 12.98 -9.33
C GLY A 262 -0.03 13.29 -7.99
N ASP A 263 0.88 14.26 -7.90
CA ASP A 263 1.42 14.76 -6.62
C ASP A 263 0.53 15.88 -6.06
N PRO A 264 -0.15 15.68 -4.90
CA PRO A 264 -1.01 16.70 -4.31
C PRO A 264 -0.23 17.97 -3.89
N ASP A 265 1.02 17.82 -3.43
CA ASP A 265 1.86 18.96 -3.06
C ASP A 265 2.27 19.77 -4.30
N GLY A 266 2.55 19.08 -5.44
CA GLY A 266 2.79 19.75 -6.72
C GLY A 266 1.59 20.55 -7.18
N ALA A 267 0.38 20.00 -7.06
CA ALA A 267 -0.86 20.70 -7.39
C ALA A 267 -1.09 21.91 -6.47
N ARG A 268 -0.83 21.78 -5.16
CA ARG A 268 -0.92 22.89 -4.20
C ARG A 268 0.05 24.03 -4.56
N GLU A 269 1.33 23.71 -4.84
CA GLU A 269 2.34 24.71 -5.22
C GLU A 269 1.94 25.43 -6.53
N ALA A 270 1.43 24.69 -7.54
CA ALA A 270 0.93 25.28 -8.77
C ALA A 270 -0.26 26.22 -8.51
N GLY A 271 -1.18 25.84 -7.63
CA GLY A 271 -2.28 26.68 -7.18
C GLY A 271 -1.80 27.98 -6.51
N GLU A 272 -0.85 27.90 -5.58
CA GLU A 272 -0.26 29.07 -4.90
C GLU A 272 0.47 29.99 -5.88
N TYR A 273 1.19 29.44 -6.87
CA TYR A 273 1.88 30.25 -7.88
C TYR A 273 0.92 31.10 -8.71
N ASN A 274 -0.21 30.50 -9.11
CA ASN A 274 -1.25 31.22 -9.85
C ASN A 274 -2.04 32.20 -8.95
N LEU A 275 -2.29 31.82 -7.68
CA LEU A 275 -3.00 32.67 -6.72
C LEU A 275 -2.22 33.95 -6.39
N TYR A 276 -0.91 33.82 -6.18
CA TYR A 276 -0.06 34.95 -5.76
C TYR A 276 0.68 35.63 -6.93
N GLY A 277 0.55 35.11 -8.15
CA GLY A 277 1.16 35.71 -9.35
C GLY A 277 2.68 35.69 -9.34
N PHE A 278 3.34 34.62 -8.83
CA PHE A 278 4.79 34.56 -8.79
C PHE A 278 5.45 34.64 -10.19
N THR A 279 4.74 34.32 -11.25
CA THR A 279 5.20 34.44 -12.65
C THR A 279 4.95 35.82 -13.27
N GLY A 280 4.38 36.75 -12.50
CA GLY A 280 4.10 38.12 -12.90
C GLY A 280 2.62 38.45 -13.08
N GLU A 281 1.75 37.47 -13.24
CA GLU A 281 0.30 37.65 -13.39
C GLU A 281 -0.44 36.70 -12.46
N VAL A 282 -1.54 37.19 -11.86
CA VAL A 282 -2.44 36.36 -11.02
C VAL A 282 -3.48 35.70 -11.93
N ASP A 283 -3.68 34.41 -11.78
CA ASP A 283 -4.69 33.63 -12.47
C ASP A 283 -5.54 32.85 -11.47
N TYR A 284 -6.61 33.47 -10.99
CA TYR A 284 -7.49 32.86 -9.99
C TYR A 284 -8.24 31.63 -10.49
N GLU A 285 -8.57 31.54 -11.78
CA GLU A 285 -9.26 30.37 -12.34
C GLU A 285 -8.34 29.15 -12.29
N LYS A 286 -7.10 29.29 -12.77
CA LYS A 286 -6.11 28.21 -12.65
C LYS A 286 -5.77 27.87 -11.22
N ALA A 287 -5.66 28.87 -10.34
CA ALA A 287 -5.42 28.61 -8.91
C ALA A 287 -6.52 27.73 -8.32
N TYR A 288 -7.79 28.03 -8.63
CA TYR A 288 -8.92 27.23 -8.18
C TYR A 288 -8.85 25.80 -8.69
N ASP A 289 -8.60 25.60 -9.99
CA ASP A 289 -8.52 24.28 -10.61
C ASP A 289 -7.42 23.41 -9.96
N TYR A 290 -6.25 24.01 -9.71
CA TYR A 290 -5.16 23.31 -9.04
C TYR A 290 -5.46 22.98 -7.56
N PHE A 291 -6.15 23.85 -6.82
CA PHE A 291 -6.53 23.55 -5.44
C PHE A 291 -7.61 22.49 -5.38
N ILE A 292 -8.57 22.44 -6.28
CA ILE A 292 -9.53 21.33 -6.40
C ILE A 292 -8.77 20.02 -6.65
N LYS A 293 -7.88 20.01 -7.65
CA LYS A 293 -7.05 18.85 -7.96
C LYS A 293 -6.22 18.39 -6.76
N ALA A 294 -5.60 19.31 -6.03
CA ALA A 294 -4.86 19.00 -4.81
C ALA A 294 -5.76 18.37 -3.73
N ALA A 295 -6.95 18.93 -3.51
CA ALA A 295 -7.90 18.43 -2.53
C ALA A 295 -8.36 16.98 -2.86
N GLU A 296 -8.67 16.70 -4.13
CA GLU A 296 -9.04 15.38 -4.61
C GLU A 296 -7.90 14.37 -4.41
N LEU A 297 -6.66 14.73 -4.81
CA LEU A 297 -5.48 13.87 -4.65
C LEU A 297 -5.14 13.59 -3.18
N TYR A 298 -5.26 14.59 -2.29
CA TYR A 298 -5.05 14.37 -0.85
C TYR A 298 -6.09 13.42 -0.27
N LYS A 299 -7.35 13.55 -0.66
CA LYS A 299 -8.45 12.68 -0.22
C LYS A 299 -8.26 11.26 -0.72
N GLU A 300 -7.96 11.07 -2.00
CA GLU A 300 -7.74 9.76 -2.62
C GLU A 300 -6.60 8.99 -1.94
N LYS A 301 -5.48 9.67 -1.69
CA LYS A 301 -4.30 9.07 -1.07
C LYS A 301 -4.38 8.96 0.45
N ASN A 302 -5.49 9.39 1.06
CA ASN A 302 -5.69 9.34 2.52
C ASN A 302 -4.53 9.96 3.33
N TYR A 303 -4.03 11.09 2.88
CA TYR A 303 -2.96 11.85 3.54
C TYR A 303 -3.49 12.60 4.77
N SER A 304 -3.72 11.88 5.87
CA SER A 304 -4.27 12.45 7.12
C SER A 304 -3.34 13.46 7.83
N ARG A 305 -2.03 13.44 7.55
CA ARG A 305 -1.04 14.40 8.10
C ARG A 305 -0.41 15.21 6.96
N SER A 306 -1.21 15.99 6.25
CA SER A 306 -0.81 16.69 5.04
C SER A 306 -1.17 18.16 5.08
N LEU A 307 -0.85 18.87 4.02
CA LEU A 307 -1.30 20.23 3.78
C LEU A 307 -2.74 20.31 3.24
N TYR A 308 -3.51 19.22 3.34
CA TYR A 308 -4.90 19.17 2.93
C TYR A 308 -5.78 20.25 3.58
N PRO A 309 -5.71 20.50 4.92
CA PRO A 309 -6.47 21.58 5.54
C PRO A 309 -6.12 22.96 4.96
N LEU A 310 -4.86 23.21 4.61
CA LEU A 310 -4.44 24.46 3.98
C LEU A 310 -5.10 24.66 2.61
N VAL A 311 -5.15 23.61 1.79
CA VAL A 311 -5.82 23.65 0.48
C VAL A 311 -7.31 23.91 0.64
N LEU A 312 -7.97 23.29 1.61
CA LEU A 312 -9.38 23.54 1.91
C LEU A 312 -9.63 25.00 2.34
N ARG A 313 -8.72 25.58 3.13
CA ARG A 313 -8.80 27.00 3.51
C ARG A 313 -8.65 27.91 2.30
N HIS A 314 -7.71 27.63 1.37
CA HIS A 314 -7.60 28.39 0.12
C HIS A 314 -8.91 28.34 -0.70
N LEU A 315 -9.54 27.17 -0.83
CA LEU A 315 -10.83 27.04 -1.52
C LEU A 315 -11.94 27.85 -0.82
N GLY A 316 -11.97 27.81 0.53
CA GLY A 316 -12.89 28.65 1.33
C GLY A 316 -12.69 30.13 1.10
N ASP A 317 -11.44 30.60 1.07
CA ASP A 317 -11.09 32.00 0.79
C ASP A 317 -11.51 32.41 -0.63
N MET A 318 -11.30 31.54 -1.63
CA MET A 318 -11.68 31.79 -3.03
C MET A 318 -13.20 31.95 -3.18
N TYR A 319 -14.02 31.10 -2.56
CA TYR A 319 -15.47 31.27 -2.56
C TYR A 319 -15.92 32.49 -1.75
N SER A 320 -15.25 32.81 -0.64
CA SER A 320 -15.57 34.00 0.16
C SER A 320 -15.32 35.31 -0.58
N GLN A 321 -14.26 35.35 -1.39
CA GLN A 321 -13.78 36.56 -2.07
C GLN A 321 -14.15 36.64 -3.55
N GLY A 322 -14.71 35.59 -4.14
CA GLY A 322 -15.02 35.53 -5.56
C GLY A 322 -13.77 35.48 -6.44
N GLN A 323 -12.72 34.75 -6.00
CA GLN A 323 -11.47 34.60 -6.73
C GLN A 323 -11.50 33.34 -7.61
N GLY A 324 -11.63 33.51 -8.92
CA GLY A 324 -11.72 32.41 -9.89
C GLY A 324 -13.06 31.63 -9.88
N VAL A 325 -13.94 31.96 -8.93
CA VAL A 325 -15.30 31.41 -8.79
C VAL A 325 -16.26 32.50 -8.37
N GLU A 326 -17.57 32.29 -8.56
CA GLU A 326 -18.58 33.20 -8.00
C GLU A 326 -18.55 33.15 -6.48
N THR A 327 -18.78 34.31 -5.86
CA THR A 327 -18.85 34.42 -4.39
C THR A 327 -19.98 33.53 -3.85
N ASP A 328 -19.65 32.62 -2.93
CA ASP A 328 -20.59 31.71 -2.29
C ASP A 328 -20.21 31.53 -0.83
N PRO A 329 -20.85 32.29 0.10
CA PRO A 329 -20.53 32.20 1.53
C PRO A 329 -20.88 30.84 2.17
N GLU A 330 -21.84 30.11 1.60
CA GLU A 330 -22.26 28.79 2.13
C GLU A 330 -21.15 27.77 1.82
N LYS A 331 -20.69 27.74 0.56
CA LYS A 331 -19.53 26.90 0.19
C LYS A 331 -18.25 27.29 0.91
N ALA A 332 -18.01 28.59 1.09
CA ALA A 332 -16.87 29.04 1.88
C ALA A 332 -16.89 28.46 3.29
N ALA A 333 -18.06 28.53 3.97
CA ALA A 333 -18.24 27.95 5.30
C ALA A 333 -18.07 26.43 5.31
N GLU A 334 -18.56 25.73 4.29
CA GLU A 334 -18.38 24.27 4.13
C GLU A 334 -16.88 23.91 4.04
N TYR A 335 -16.10 24.58 3.19
CA TYR A 335 -14.66 24.32 3.05
C TYR A 335 -13.89 24.63 4.34
N TYR A 336 -14.23 25.70 5.08
CA TYR A 336 -13.60 25.99 6.38
C TYR A 336 -13.92 24.91 7.41
N ALA A 337 -15.17 24.41 7.45
CA ALA A 337 -15.56 23.33 8.35
C ALA A 337 -14.79 22.03 8.03
N LEU A 338 -14.68 21.68 6.74
CA LEU A 338 -13.88 20.53 6.29
C LEU A 338 -12.40 20.68 6.66
N ALA A 339 -11.85 21.90 6.58
CA ALA A 339 -10.47 22.16 7.00
C ALA A 339 -10.27 21.94 8.51
N ASP A 340 -11.21 22.42 9.33
CA ASP A 340 -11.17 22.25 10.78
C ASP A 340 -11.31 20.76 11.18
N GLU A 341 -12.18 20.00 10.51
CA GLU A 341 -12.31 18.55 10.69
C GLU A 341 -11.02 17.82 10.31
N ALA A 342 -10.41 18.19 9.18
CA ALA A 342 -9.17 17.57 8.72
C ALA A 342 -8.00 17.91 9.65
N GLU A 343 -7.94 19.11 10.24
CA GLU A 343 -6.95 19.46 11.26
C GLU A 343 -7.16 18.68 12.57
N ALA A 344 -8.40 18.53 13.01
CA ALA A 344 -8.73 17.75 14.21
C ALA A 344 -8.36 16.25 14.06
N ALA A 345 -8.48 15.70 12.85
CA ALA A 345 -8.08 14.33 12.55
C ALA A 345 -6.54 14.11 12.53
N GLN A 346 -5.76 15.20 12.53
CA GLN A 346 -4.29 15.15 12.54
C GLN A 346 -3.69 15.17 13.96
N GLY A 347 -4.45 15.55 14.96
CA GLY A 347 -4.05 15.64 16.38
C GLY A 347 -4.31 14.39 17.13
#